data_a5ed715fbb37a901762c20a63907d07d
#
_entry.id   a5ed715fbb37a901762c20a63907d07d
#
_cell.length_a   1.000
_cell.length_b   1.000
_cell.length_c   1.000
_cell.angle_alpha   90.00
_cell.angle_beta   90.00
_cell.angle_gamma   90.00
#
_symmetry.space_group_name_H-M   'P 1'
#
loop_
_entity.id
_entity.type
_entity.pdbx_description
1 polymer ?
#
loop_
_entity_poly.entity_id
_entity_poly.type
_entity_poly.pdbx_seq_one_letter_code
_entity_poly.pdbx_strand_id
1 'polypeptide(L)'
;LKTIYNEFNSSNPDVSAIRNFVKYVYDNSNGNLKYLCLFGDASYDYKDRIANNTNIVPSWHSLSSFSLSSSFISDDFFGMMDFNEGEMSSSDKLDIAVGRILADTPQRAKDLVDKIESYYSEESFGSWRNNTIVIADDVDESWEDIIQSTSDSLATLIEINKPSINI
;
A
#
# COMPACT_ATOMS: atom_id res chain seq x y z
N LEU A 1 12.15 -1.57 -13.77
CA LEU A 1 12.53 -0.31 -13.11
C LEU A 1 13.69 0.39 -13.81
N LYS A 2 14.76 -0.29 -14.21
CA LYS A 2 15.93 0.33 -14.85
C LYS A 2 15.56 1.28 -16.01
N THR A 3 14.65 0.87 -16.88
CA THR A 3 14.15 1.71 -17.99
C THR A 3 13.45 2.96 -17.46
N ILE A 4 12.61 2.81 -16.42
CA ILE A 4 11.91 3.94 -15.78
C ILE A 4 12.92 4.94 -15.20
N TYR A 5 13.93 4.46 -14.49
CA TYR A 5 14.97 5.34 -13.94
C TYR A 5 15.75 6.07 -15.03
N ASN A 6 16.04 5.38 -16.14
CA ASN A 6 16.77 6.01 -17.26
C ASN A 6 15.97 7.13 -17.93
N GLU A 7 14.66 6.94 -18.09
CA GLU A 7 13.80 7.87 -18.81
C GLU A 7 13.28 9.01 -17.93
N PHE A 8 13.03 8.74 -16.65
CA PHE A 8 12.34 9.67 -15.76
C PHE A 8 13.21 10.26 -14.64
N ASN A 9 14.46 9.82 -14.46
CA ASN A 9 15.40 10.41 -13.48
C ASN A 9 16.89 10.20 -13.80
N SER A 10 17.33 10.43 -15.02
CA SER A 10 18.76 10.40 -15.39
C SER A 10 19.51 9.15 -14.87
N SER A 11 18.86 8.00 -14.89
CA SER A 11 19.35 6.68 -14.44
C SER A 11 19.53 6.47 -12.93
N ASN A 12 19.14 7.44 -12.11
CA ASN A 12 19.22 7.28 -10.65
C ASN A 12 17.99 6.53 -10.11
N PRO A 13 18.16 5.49 -9.28
CA PRO A 13 17.07 4.87 -8.55
C PRO A 13 16.41 5.88 -7.60
N ASP A 14 15.15 6.19 -7.86
CA ASP A 14 14.40 7.19 -7.10
C ASP A 14 12.90 6.90 -7.21
N VAL A 15 12.20 7.08 -6.10
CA VAL A 15 10.73 6.97 -6.05
C VAL A 15 10.05 7.97 -6.97
N SER A 16 10.63 9.17 -7.14
CA SER A 16 10.10 10.20 -8.03
C SER A 16 10.07 9.75 -9.49
N ALA A 17 11.06 8.96 -9.95
CA ALA A 17 11.06 8.41 -11.30
C ALA A 17 9.86 7.48 -11.53
N ILE A 18 9.54 6.64 -10.54
CA ILE A 18 8.38 5.73 -10.60
C ILE A 18 7.09 6.56 -10.64
N ARG A 19 6.94 7.55 -9.76
CA ARG A 19 5.76 8.43 -9.75
C ARG A 19 5.61 9.19 -11.08
N ASN A 20 6.69 9.74 -11.61
CA ASN A 20 6.68 10.46 -12.89
C ASN A 20 6.26 9.56 -14.05
N PHE A 21 6.71 8.32 -14.07
CA PHE A 21 6.27 7.33 -15.05
C PHE A 21 4.76 7.04 -14.89
N VAL A 22 4.29 6.80 -13.67
CA VAL A 22 2.87 6.55 -13.40
C VAL A 22 2.02 7.76 -13.82
N LYS A 23 2.47 8.97 -13.48
CA LYS A 23 1.81 10.22 -13.90
C LYS A 23 1.77 10.36 -15.42
N TYR A 24 2.86 10.07 -16.12
CA TYR A 24 2.87 10.08 -17.58
C TYR A 24 1.82 9.14 -18.17
N VAL A 25 1.70 7.92 -17.62
CA VAL A 25 0.67 6.96 -18.04
C VAL A 25 -0.73 7.47 -17.70
N TYR A 26 -0.93 8.02 -16.50
CA TYR A 26 -2.20 8.60 -16.04
C TYR A 26 -2.68 9.70 -16.98
N ASP A 27 -1.83 10.69 -17.25
CA ASP A 27 -2.13 11.85 -18.11
C ASP A 27 -2.46 11.43 -19.56
N ASN A 28 -1.87 10.33 -20.05
CA ASN A 28 -2.09 9.83 -21.42
C ASN A 28 -3.13 8.70 -21.52
N SER A 29 -3.73 8.27 -20.42
CA SER A 29 -4.68 7.15 -20.37
C SER A 29 -6.13 7.55 -20.65
N ASN A 30 -6.44 8.84 -20.78
CA ASN A 30 -7.80 9.37 -20.86
C ASN A 30 -8.69 8.86 -19.70
N GLY A 31 -8.13 8.81 -18.48
CA GLY A 31 -8.82 8.36 -17.28
C GLY A 31 -8.98 6.83 -17.15
N ASN A 32 -8.30 6.04 -17.98
CA ASN A 32 -8.38 4.58 -17.91
C ASN A 32 -7.43 3.95 -16.88
N LEU A 33 -6.37 4.64 -16.47
CA LEU A 33 -5.53 4.16 -15.37
C LEU A 33 -6.29 4.30 -14.05
N LYS A 34 -6.59 3.19 -13.39
CA LYS A 34 -7.33 3.13 -12.12
C LYS A 34 -6.56 2.46 -11.00
N TYR A 35 -5.61 1.61 -11.34
CA TYR A 35 -4.90 0.76 -10.39
C TYR A 35 -3.42 0.73 -10.70
N LEU A 36 -2.60 0.77 -9.66
CA LEU A 36 -1.17 0.53 -9.70
C LEU A 36 -0.82 -0.62 -8.77
N CYS A 37 -0.15 -1.63 -9.30
CA CYS A 37 0.41 -2.70 -8.50
C CYS A 37 1.95 -2.57 -8.46
N LEU A 38 2.50 -2.34 -7.27
CA LEU A 38 3.92 -2.37 -7.00
C LEU A 38 4.30 -3.81 -6.65
N PHE A 39 4.87 -4.54 -7.61
CA PHE A 39 5.22 -5.92 -7.42
C PHE A 39 6.69 -6.06 -7.03
N GLY A 40 6.95 -6.14 -5.74
CA GLY A 40 8.28 -6.24 -5.14
C GLY A 40 8.31 -5.67 -3.72
N ASP A 41 9.18 -6.23 -2.91
CA ASP A 41 9.42 -5.76 -1.55
C ASP A 41 10.08 -4.38 -1.54
N ALA A 42 9.95 -3.66 -0.43
CA ALA A 42 10.58 -2.39 -0.19
C ALA A 42 11.38 -2.43 1.11
N SER A 43 12.39 -1.60 1.20
CA SER A 43 13.20 -1.42 2.40
C SER A 43 13.46 0.06 2.65
N TYR A 44 13.61 0.45 3.91
CA TYR A 44 14.09 1.79 4.27
C TYR A 44 15.51 2.05 3.75
N ASP A 45 16.27 1.01 3.47
CA ASP A 45 17.61 1.10 2.87
C ASP A 45 17.56 1.07 1.34
N TYR A 46 17.00 2.09 0.74
CA TYR A 46 16.92 2.22 -0.72
C TYR A 46 18.29 2.42 -1.40
N LYS A 47 19.37 2.62 -0.62
CA LYS A 47 20.75 2.76 -1.12
C LYS A 47 21.57 1.48 -1.02
N ASP A 48 20.95 0.37 -0.62
CA ASP A 48 21.58 -0.95 -0.51
C ASP A 48 22.88 -0.95 0.31
N ARG A 49 22.81 -0.36 1.51
CA ARG A 49 23.95 -0.27 2.45
C ARG A 49 23.97 -1.38 3.47
N ILE A 50 22.85 -2.06 3.66
CA ILE A 50 22.69 -3.14 4.63
C ILE A 50 22.72 -4.47 3.88
N ALA A 51 23.46 -5.43 4.41
CA ALA A 51 23.53 -6.77 3.83
C ALA A 51 22.16 -7.44 3.81
N ASN A 52 21.88 -8.19 2.75
CA ASN A 52 20.61 -8.88 2.51
C ASN A 52 19.40 -7.94 2.39
N ASN A 53 19.60 -6.76 1.85
CA ASN A 53 18.54 -5.82 1.56
C ASN A 53 17.57 -6.39 0.52
N THR A 54 16.27 -6.26 0.78
CA THR A 54 15.18 -6.76 -0.09
C THR A 54 14.49 -5.66 -0.89
N ASN A 55 15.12 -4.50 -1.05
CA ASN A 55 14.53 -3.36 -1.76
C ASN A 55 14.44 -3.61 -3.27
N ILE A 56 13.35 -4.20 -3.72
CA ILE A 56 13.08 -4.49 -5.15
C ILE A 56 12.36 -3.30 -5.80
N VAL A 57 11.29 -2.81 -5.18
CA VAL A 57 10.53 -1.63 -5.60
C VAL A 57 10.46 -0.65 -4.43
N PRO A 58 11.23 0.45 -4.43
CA PRO A 58 11.30 1.34 -3.29
C PRO A 58 9.92 1.94 -2.98
N SER A 59 9.68 2.26 -1.71
CA SER A 59 8.55 3.05 -1.26
C SER A 59 8.99 4.46 -0.84
N TRP A 60 8.04 5.39 -0.81
CA TRP A 60 8.31 6.75 -0.34
C TRP A 60 8.49 6.77 1.18
N HIS A 61 9.43 7.59 1.64
CA HIS A 61 9.72 7.81 3.05
C HIS A 61 9.47 9.26 3.41
N SER A 62 8.86 9.51 4.58
CA SER A 62 8.62 10.86 5.07
C SER A 62 9.92 11.63 5.27
N LEU A 63 9.86 12.95 5.08
CA LEU A 63 11.01 13.85 5.25
C LEU A 63 11.45 13.93 6.73
N SER A 64 10.56 13.64 7.65
CA SER A 64 10.80 13.69 9.10
C SER A 64 11.26 12.36 9.69
N SER A 65 12.19 11.67 9.04
CA SER A 65 12.64 10.30 9.38
C SER A 65 13.18 10.11 10.79
N PHE A 66 13.56 11.18 11.47
CA PHE A 66 14.05 11.14 12.86
C PHE A 66 12.97 11.39 13.91
N SER A 67 11.76 11.70 13.51
CA SER A 67 10.62 11.91 14.41
C SER A 67 9.86 10.60 14.59
N LEU A 68 9.69 10.12 15.82
CA LEU A 68 8.93 8.90 16.12
C LEU A 68 7.46 9.01 15.69
N SER A 69 6.87 10.19 15.77
CA SER A 69 5.47 10.45 15.42
C SER A 69 5.24 10.84 13.97
N SER A 70 6.28 11.24 13.23
CA SER A 70 6.17 11.74 11.86
C SER A 70 6.98 10.91 10.85
N SER A 71 7.67 9.88 11.32
CA SER A 71 8.41 8.95 10.47
C SER A 71 7.49 7.83 10.00
N PHE A 72 7.19 7.80 8.71
CA PHE A 72 6.38 6.75 8.10
C PHE A 72 6.80 6.48 6.65
N ILE A 73 6.40 5.36 6.14
CA ILE A 73 6.50 4.99 4.73
C ILE A 73 5.11 4.90 4.13
N SER A 74 4.96 5.23 2.84
CA SER A 74 3.69 5.08 2.14
C SER A 74 3.89 4.83 0.66
N ASP A 75 3.04 3.98 0.10
CA ASP A 75 2.94 3.79 -1.34
C ASP A 75 1.91 4.74 -1.98
N ASP A 76 1.11 5.45 -1.21
CA ASP A 76 0.14 6.43 -1.68
C ASP A 76 0.78 7.53 -2.54
N PHE A 77 2.03 7.86 -2.26
CA PHE A 77 2.84 8.77 -3.06
C PHE A 77 2.80 8.49 -4.56
N PHE A 78 2.72 7.22 -4.96
CA PHE A 78 2.66 6.81 -6.35
C PHE A 78 1.26 6.95 -6.98
N GLY A 79 0.25 7.26 -6.19
CA GLY A 79 -1.14 7.39 -6.62
C GLY A 79 -1.67 8.81 -6.63
N MET A 80 -0.88 9.78 -6.16
CA MET A 80 -1.22 11.20 -6.11
C MET A 80 -0.74 11.88 -7.40
N MET A 81 -1.66 12.27 -8.28
CA MET A 81 -1.34 12.69 -9.64
C MET A 81 -1.55 14.18 -9.92
N ASP A 82 -2.14 14.94 -9.01
CA ASP A 82 -2.35 16.36 -9.20
C ASP A 82 -1.03 17.17 -9.19
N PHE A 83 -1.07 18.37 -9.77
CA PHE A 83 0.15 19.15 -10.03
C PHE A 83 0.91 19.57 -8.77
N ASN A 84 0.20 19.86 -7.67
CA ASN A 84 0.78 20.33 -6.41
C ASN A 84 0.93 19.20 -5.37
N GLU A 85 0.86 17.94 -5.80
CA GLU A 85 0.96 16.77 -4.92
C GLU A 85 2.34 16.12 -5.01
N GLY A 86 2.65 15.28 -4.02
CA GLY A 86 3.90 14.53 -3.92
C GLY A 86 4.73 14.86 -2.70
N GLU A 87 4.25 15.75 -1.84
CA GLU A 87 4.82 16.03 -0.52
C GLU A 87 4.10 15.25 0.60
N MET A 88 3.08 14.49 0.25
CA MET A 88 2.25 13.72 1.20
C MET A 88 1.59 14.62 2.24
N SER A 89 1.05 15.75 1.79
CA SER A 89 0.31 16.65 2.67
C SER A 89 -1.08 16.10 2.97
N SER A 90 -1.71 16.57 4.06
CA SER A 90 -3.04 16.13 4.45
C SER A 90 -4.16 16.51 3.47
N SER A 91 -3.87 17.36 2.50
CA SER A 91 -4.79 17.76 1.42
C SER A 91 -4.65 16.90 0.16
N ASP A 92 -3.55 16.16 0.04
CA ASP A 92 -3.29 15.32 -1.12
C ASP A 92 -4.28 14.14 -1.17
N LYS A 93 -4.71 13.76 -2.37
CA LYS A 93 -5.70 12.71 -2.57
C LYS A 93 -5.21 11.68 -3.58
N LEU A 94 -5.66 10.46 -3.40
CA LEU A 94 -5.40 9.39 -4.36
C LEU A 94 -6.29 9.53 -5.60
N ASP A 95 -5.68 9.65 -6.77
CA ASP A 95 -6.34 9.63 -8.08
C ASP A 95 -6.51 8.20 -8.60
N ILE A 96 -5.61 7.32 -8.21
CA ILE A 96 -5.64 5.89 -8.55
C ILE A 96 -5.42 5.05 -7.30
N ALA A 97 -5.98 3.85 -7.28
CA ALA A 97 -5.74 2.89 -6.22
C ALA A 97 -4.33 2.29 -6.32
N VAL A 98 -3.59 2.29 -5.24
CA VAL A 98 -2.25 1.72 -5.17
C VAL A 98 -2.23 0.53 -4.23
N GLY A 99 -1.54 -0.54 -4.63
CA GLY A 99 -1.32 -1.71 -3.79
C GLY A 99 0.04 -2.32 -4.05
N ARG A 100 0.57 -3.02 -3.05
CA ARG A 100 1.87 -3.68 -3.14
C ARG A 100 1.75 -5.18 -2.89
N ILE A 101 2.49 -5.95 -3.68
CA ILE A 101 2.72 -7.38 -3.45
C ILE A 101 4.16 -7.53 -2.97
N LEU A 102 4.33 -7.95 -1.72
CA LEU A 102 5.63 -8.08 -1.05
C LEU A 102 6.34 -9.37 -1.49
N ALA A 103 7.17 -9.26 -2.50
CA ALA A 103 7.97 -10.36 -3.01
C ALA A 103 9.44 -9.94 -3.12
N ASP A 104 10.31 -10.63 -2.41
CA ASP A 104 11.76 -10.44 -2.37
C ASP A 104 12.52 -11.39 -3.29
N THR A 105 11.87 -12.49 -3.70
CA THR A 105 12.43 -13.52 -4.57
C THR A 105 11.43 -13.94 -5.65
N PRO A 106 11.91 -14.47 -6.79
CA PRO A 106 11.03 -15.03 -7.81
C PRO A 106 10.15 -16.17 -7.30
N GLN A 107 10.64 -16.98 -6.36
CA GLN A 107 9.84 -18.05 -5.77
C GLN A 107 8.69 -17.46 -4.95
N ARG A 108 8.96 -16.49 -4.08
CA ARG A 108 7.92 -15.83 -3.28
C ARG A 108 6.90 -15.11 -4.17
N ALA A 109 7.36 -14.48 -5.26
CA ALA A 109 6.48 -13.88 -6.25
C ALA A 109 5.51 -14.90 -6.84
N LYS A 110 6.01 -16.08 -7.22
CA LYS A 110 5.20 -17.18 -7.72
C LYS A 110 4.20 -17.67 -6.67
N ASP A 111 4.64 -17.90 -5.44
CA ASP A 111 3.77 -18.39 -4.36
C ASP A 111 2.61 -17.40 -4.07
N LEU A 112 2.88 -16.10 -4.16
CA LEU A 112 1.85 -15.06 -3.98
C LEU A 112 0.86 -15.03 -5.15
N VAL A 113 1.32 -15.21 -6.38
CA VAL A 113 0.44 -15.34 -7.56
C VAL A 113 -0.43 -16.59 -7.42
N ASP A 114 0.18 -17.75 -7.12
CA ASP A 114 -0.55 -19.00 -6.91
C ASP A 114 -1.61 -18.87 -5.79
N LYS A 115 -1.29 -18.14 -4.71
CA LYS A 115 -2.25 -17.83 -3.63
C LYS A 115 -3.42 -16.99 -4.12
N ILE A 116 -3.16 -15.96 -4.94
CA ILE A 116 -4.20 -15.10 -5.51
C ILE A 116 -5.09 -15.91 -6.45
N GLU A 117 -4.51 -16.70 -7.34
CA GLU A 117 -5.25 -17.58 -8.25
C GLU A 117 -6.11 -18.58 -7.48
N SER A 118 -5.54 -19.24 -6.46
CA SER A 118 -6.27 -20.15 -5.58
C SER A 118 -7.43 -19.48 -4.86
N TYR A 119 -7.28 -18.22 -4.46
CA TYR A 119 -8.36 -17.47 -3.81
C TYR A 119 -9.58 -17.28 -4.73
N TYR A 120 -9.36 -17.18 -6.04
CA TYR A 120 -10.44 -17.02 -7.03
C TYR A 120 -10.94 -18.35 -7.61
N SER A 121 -10.36 -19.49 -7.24
CA SER A 121 -10.84 -20.80 -7.68
C SER A 121 -12.19 -21.16 -7.04
N GLU A 122 -13.00 -21.98 -7.72
CA GLU A 122 -14.32 -22.39 -7.21
C GLU A 122 -14.21 -23.15 -5.89
N GLU A 123 -13.16 -23.94 -5.71
CA GLU A 123 -12.92 -24.72 -4.49
C GLU A 123 -12.66 -23.85 -3.25
N SER A 124 -12.26 -22.62 -3.45
CA SER A 124 -11.99 -21.68 -2.36
C SER A 124 -13.22 -20.95 -1.84
N PHE A 125 -14.39 -21.08 -2.51
CA PHE A 125 -15.61 -20.44 -2.05
C PHE A 125 -16.19 -21.15 -0.82
N GLY A 126 -16.50 -20.38 0.21
CA GLY A 126 -17.04 -20.91 1.45
C GLY A 126 -17.50 -19.81 2.40
N SER A 127 -18.18 -20.20 3.48
CA SER A 127 -18.70 -19.28 4.50
C SER A 127 -17.61 -18.45 5.20
N TRP A 128 -16.38 -18.92 5.21
CA TRP A 128 -15.23 -18.20 5.77
C TRP A 128 -15.01 -16.81 5.15
N ARG A 129 -15.45 -16.61 3.91
CA ARG A 129 -15.33 -15.31 3.21
C ARG A 129 -16.23 -14.23 3.81
N ASN A 130 -17.23 -14.63 4.57
CA ASN A 130 -18.13 -13.72 5.27
C ASN A 130 -17.65 -13.41 6.69
N ASN A 131 -16.53 -13.98 7.13
CA ASN A 131 -15.98 -13.70 8.45
C ASN A 131 -15.15 -12.41 8.38
N THR A 132 -15.47 -11.49 9.26
CA THR A 132 -14.71 -10.24 9.47
C THR A 132 -14.13 -10.27 10.88
N ILE A 133 -12.86 -9.94 11.01
CA ILE A 133 -12.19 -9.79 12.29
C ILE A 133 -11.89 -8.30 12.48
N VAL A 134 -12.39 -7.74 13.56
CA VAL A 134 -12.05 -6.38 13.99
C VAL A 134 -10.98 -6.50 15.06
N ILE A 135 -9.88 -5.80 14.91
CA ILE A 135 -8.75 -5.80 15.83
C ILE A 135 -8.54 -4.38 16.32
N ALA A 136 -8.49 -4.20 17.62
CA ALA A 136 -8.11 -2.96 18.27
C ALA A 136 -7.05 -3.27 19.34
N ASP A 137 -6.20 -2.29 19.65
CA ASP A 137 -5.27 -2.36 20.75
C ASP A 137 -6.03 -2.30 22.09
N ASP A 138 -5.45 -2.84 23.14
CA ASP A 138 -6.01 -2.73 24.49
C ASP A 138 -5.77 -1.31 25.07
N VAL A 139 -6.50 -1.02 26.13
CA VAL A 139 -6.49 0.33 26.74
C VAL A 139 -5.39 0.39 27.80
N ASP A 140 -4.19 0.78 27.41
CA ASP A 140 -3.08 1.06 28.33
C ASP A 140 -3.14 2.51 28.84
N GLU A 141 -3.59 3.44 27.99
CA GLU A 141 -3.74 4.86 28.28
C GLU A 141 -5.18 5.31 28.14
N SER A 142 -5.63 6.23 28.97
CA SER A 142 -7.06 6.65 29.04
C SER A 142 -7.64 7.21 27.74
N TRP A 143 -6.81 7.68 26.81
CA TRP A 143 -7.26 8.16 25.49
C TRP A 143 -7.47 7.02 24.48
N GLU A 144 -6.97 5.82 24.74
CA GLU A 144 -7.04 4.67 23.82
C GLU A 144 -8.42 4.00 23.84
N ASP A 145 -9.23 4.27 24.88
CA ASP A 145 -10.61 3.80 24.97
C ASP A 145 -11.44 4.15 23.72
N ILE A 146 -11.14 5.28 23.07
CA ILE A 146 -11.82 5.68 21.82
C ILE A 146 -11.52 4.70 20.67
N ILE A 147 -10.35 4.07 20.62
CA ILE A 147 -9.97 3.14 19.57
C ILE A 147 -10.81 1.86 19.71
N GLN A 148 -10.85 1.30 20.91
CA GLN A 148 -11.62 0.11 21.22
C GLN A 148 -13.12 0.34 21.06
N SER A 149 -13.67 1.42 21.63
CA SER A 149 -15.11 1.73 21.57
C SER A 149 -15.59 2.05 20.16
N THR A 150 -14.74 2.68 19.34
CA THR A 150 -15.04 2.92 17.92
C THR A 150 -15.06 1.63 17.14
N SER A 151 -14.11 0.73 17.38
CA SER A 151 -14.04 -0.58 16.73
C SER A 151 -15.25 -1.44 17.06
N ASP A 152 -15.67 -1.47 18.33
CA ASP A 152 -16.87 -2.17 18.79
C ASP A 152 -18.16 -1.58 18.19
N SER A 153 -18.24 -0.26 18.12
CA SER A 153 -19.34 0.43 17.47
C SER A 153 -19.42 0.11 15.98
N LEU A 154 -18.28 0.04 15.29
CA LEU A 154 -18.21 -0.35 13.88
C LEU A 154 -18.64 -1.80 13.67
N ALA A 155 -18.18 -2.72 14.52
CA ALA A 155 -18.59 -4.11 14.49
C ALA A 155 -20.11 -4.24 14.63
N THR A 156 -20.71 -3.54 15.62
CA THR A 156 -22.15 -3.50 15.82
C THR A 156 -22.91 -2.94 14.60
N LEU A 157 -22.41 -1.87 13.97
CA LEU A 157 -23.01 -1.31 12.77
C LEU A 157 -22.96 -2.28 11.58
N ILE A 158 -21.87 -3.02 11.41
CA ILE A 158 -21.76 -4.04 10.38
C ILE A 158 -22.76 -5.17 10.64
N GLU A 159 -22.84 -5.68 11.86
CA GLU A 159 -23.77 -6.75 12.25
C GLU A 159 -25.22 -6.37 11.94
N ILE A 160 -25.63 -5.12 12.29
CA ILE A 160 -27.00 -4.63 12.04
C ILE A 160 -27.28 -4.45 10.55
N ASN A 161 -26.34 -3.86 9.78
CA ASN A 161 -26.60 -3.47 8.40
C ASN A 161 -26.24 -4.56 7.39
N LYS A 162 -25.45 -5.55 7.77
CA LYS A 162 -24.95 -6.63 6.91
C LYS A 162 -25.02 -7.98 7.65
N PRO A 163 -26.21 -8.49 7.96
CA PRO A 163 -26.36 -9.70 8.79
C PRO A 163 -25.79 -10.99 8.16
N SER A 164 -25.35 -10.95 6.91
CA SER A 164 -24.63 -12.04 6.25
C SER A 164 -23.14 -12.07 6.58
N ILE A 165 -22.61 -11.05 7.24
CA ILE A 165 -21.22 -10.97 7.68
C ILE A 165 -21.16 -11.43 9.13
N ASN A 166 -20.25 -12.34 9.43
CA ASN A 166 -19.93 -12.78 10.79
C ASN A 166 -18.76 -11.94 11.32
N ILE A 167 -18.90 -11.42 12.53
CA ILE A 167 -17.86 -10.64 13.20
C ILE A 167 -17.45 -11.36 14.48
#